data_9adef81b3ff8817134538699dce04fbb
#
_entry.id   9adef81b3ff8817134538699dce04fbb
#
_cell.length_a   1.000
_cell.length_b   1.000
_cell.length_c   1.000
_cell.angle_alpha   90.00
_cell.angle_beta   90.00
_cell.angle_gamma   90.00
#
_symmetry.space_group_name_H-M   'P 1'
#
loop_
_entity.id
_entity.type
_entity.pdbx_description
1 polymer ?
#
loop_
_entity_poly.entity_id
_entity_poly.type
_entity_poly.pdbx_seq_one_letter_code
_entity_poly.pdbx_strand_id
1 'polypeptide(L)'
;MATKKKKRAPTKPKAKPKTKPPARRQPETLRLRGIAPSLTSTDLQRSIAFYRDVLGFMIGDEWREKGVLTGVELHAGAVTFMLSQDDFAKGRDRLKGVGTRFYCATAQDIDRFASQIKERGGVLDQEPKDMPWGRRVFMISDPDGFKLTFQQES
;
A
#
# COMPACT_ATOMS: atom_id res chain seq x y z
N MET A 1 53.68 41.01 -19.97
CA MET A 1 53.62 39.52 -19.87
C MET A 1 52.42 39.11 -19.04
N ALA A 2 51.40 38.53 -19.67
CA ALA A 2 50.14 38.19 -19.00
C ALA A 2 50.14 36.70 -18.77
N THR A 3 50.10 36.30 -17.49
CA THR A 3 50.03 34.87 -17.04
C THR A 3 48.62 34.36 -17.10
N LYS A 4 48.33 33.42 -18.00
CA LYS A 4 47.04 32.70 -18.11
C LYS A 4 46.85 31.75 -16.93
N LYS A 5 45.87 32.03 -16.05
CA LYS A 5 45.37 31.08 -15.03
C LYS A 5 44.55 29.95 -15.70
N LYS A 6 45.05 28.71 -15.66
CA LYS A 6 44.30 27.51 -16.04
C LYS A 6 43.12 27.27 -15.05
N LYS A 7 41.89 27.35 -15.53
CA LYS A 7 40.71 26.91 -14.78
C LYS A 7 40.73 25.38 -14.63
N ARG A 8 40.71 24.86 -13.38
CA ARG A 8 40.52 23.46 -13.07
C ARG A 8 39.05 23.06 -13.35
N ALA A 9 38.87 21.97 -14.07
CA ALA A 9 37.58 21.39 -14.34
C ALA A 9 36.94 20.79 -13.04
N PRO A 10 35.62 20.83 -12.88
CA PRO A 10 34.96 20.27 -11.70
C PRO A 10 35.08 18.75 -11.68
N THR A 11 35.58 18.19 -10.59
CA THR A 11 35.67 16.76 -10.34
C THR A 11 34.27 16.20 -10.07
N LYS A 12 33.84 15.20 -10.86
CA LYS A 12 32.59 14.44 -10.65
C LYS A 12 32.61 13.79 -9.28
N PRO A 13 31.48 13.80 -8.52
CA PRO A 13 31.40 13.12 -7.25
C PRO A 13 31.54 11.60 -7.44
N LYS A 14 32.43 10.99 -6.66
CA LYS A 14 32.62 9.53 -6.64
C LYS A 14 31.34 8.87 -6.18
N ALA A 15 30.78 7.96 -6.99
CA ALA A 15 29.63 7.13 -6.63
C ALA A 15 29.96 6.31 -5.36
N LYS A 16 29.05 6.32 -4.39
CA LYS A 16 29.15 5.49 -3.18
C LYS A 16 29.23 4.01 -3.58
N PRO A 17 30.10 3.19 -2.95
CA PRO A 17 30.18 1.78 -3.26
C PRO A 17 28.84 1.10 -2.97
N LYS A 18 28.28 0.41 -3.97
CA LYS A 18 27.10 -0.43 -3.79
C LYS A 18 27.48 -1.56 -2.83
N THR A 19 26.92 -1.55 -1.62
CA THR A 19 27.08 -2.65 -0.66
C THR A 19 26.50 -3.93 -1.27
N LYS A 20 27.31 -4.99 -1.35
CA LYS A 20 26.84 -6.29 -1.79
C LYS A 20 25.74 -6.77 -0.84
N PRO A 21 24.65 -7.36 -1.35
CA PRO A 21 23.64 -7.97 -0.49
C PRO A 21 24.30 -9.05 0.37
N PRO A 22 23.81 -9.26 1.61
CA PRO A 22 24.38 -10.25 2.51
C PRO A 22 24.40 -11.64 1.88
N ALA A 23 25.47 -12.39 2.11
CA ALA A 23 25.62 -13.74 1.60
C ALA A 23 24.50 -14.66 2.10
N ARG A 24 24.05 -15.60 1.25
CA ARG A 24 23.08 -16.63 1.64
C ARG A 24 23.64 -17.46 2.77
N ARG A 25 22.86 -17.65 3.83
CA ARG A 25 23.20 -18.56 4.93
C ARG A 25 22.70 -19.99 4.62
N GLN A 26 23.32 -20.99 5.17
CA GLN A 26 22.85 -22.37 5.14
C GLN A 26 22.15 -22.69 6.50
N PRO A 27 20.94 -23.26 6.51
CA PRO A 27 20.11 -23.58 5.35
C PRO A 27 19.64 -22.35 4.58
N GLU A 28 19.30 -22.48 3.30
CA GLU A 28 18.90 -21.35 2.46
C GLU A 28 17.64 -20.66 3.02
N THR A 29 17.72 -19.33 3.25
CA THR A 29 16.59 -18.57 3.73
C THR A 29 15.62 -18.26 2.60
N LEU A 30 14.29 -18.26 2.89
CA LEU A 30 13.25 -17.87 1.96
C LEU A 30 13.49 -16.45 1.44
N ARG A 31 13.32 -16.23 0.14
CA ARG A 31 13.42 -14.93 -0.52
C ARG A 31 12.14 -14.62 -1.26
N LEU A 32 11.35 -13.72 -0.69
CA LEU A 32 10.15 -13.19 -1.32
C LEU A 32 10.51 -11.93 -2.13
N ARG A 33 9.79 -11.70 -3.24
CA ARG A 33 9.85 -10.46 -4.02
C ARG A 33 8.68 -9.54 -3.73
N GLY A 34 7.63 -10.04 -3.11
CA GLY A 34 6.44 -9.29 -2.76
C GLY A 34 5.46 -10.15 -1.99
N ILE A 35 4.44 -9.51 -1.51
CA ILE A 35 3.25 -10.13 -0.92
C ILE A 35 2.02 -9.39 -1.45
N ALA A 36 1.00 -10.11 -1.84
CA ALA A 36 -0.29 -9.56 -2.23
C ALA A 36 -1.36 -10.15 -1.32
N PRO A 37 -1.93 -9.37 -0.39
CA PRO A 37 -3.02 -9.84 0.44
C PRO A 37 -4.27 -10.08 -0.40
N SER A 38 -4.97 -11.18 -0.14
CA SER A 38 -6.27 -11.49 -0.72
C SER A 38 -7.35 -11.34 0.35
N LEU A 39 -8.27 -10.40 0.13
CA LEU A 39 -9.33 -10.04 1.06
C LEU A 39 -10.66 -10.57 0.53
N THR A 40 -11.41 -11.24 1.40
CA THR A 40 -12.75 -11.74 1.04
C THR A 40 -13.79 -10.67 1.36
N SER A 41 -14.58 -10.27 0.37
CA SER A 41 -15.59 -9.22 0.48
C SER A 41 -16.99 -9.81 0.60
N THR A 42 -17.78 -9.30 1.51
CA THR A 42 -19.21 -9.61 1.62
C THR A 42 -19.99 -9.09 0.41
N ASP A 43 -19.65 -7.90 -0.05
CA ASP A 43 -20.14 -7.25 -1.26
C ASP A 43 -18.95 -6.72 -2.05
N LEU A 44 -18.57 -7.45 -3.10
CA LEU A 44 -17.40 -7.14 -3.90
C LEU A 44 -17.50 -5.77 -4.56
N GLN A 45 -18.68 -5.37 -5.06
CA GLN A 45 -18.87 -4.07 -5.72
C GLN A 45 -18.69 -2.92 -4.74
N ARG A 46 -19.21 -3.06 -3.53
CA ARG A 46 -19.03 -2.07 -2.44
C ARG A 46 -17.56 -1.94 -2.05
N SER A 47 -16.84 -3.05 -1.95
CA SER A 47 -15.41 -3.03 -1.62
C SER A 47 -14.59 -2.42 -2.77
N ILE A 48 -14.88 -2.77 -4.02
CA ILE A 48 -14.24 -2.15 -5.19
C ILE A 48 -14.44 -0.62 -5.16
N ALA A 49 -15.67 -0.15 -4.95
CA ALA A 49 -15.95 1.29 -4.87
C ALA A 49 -15.14 1.96 -3.74
N PHE A 50 -15.05 1.34 -2.58
CA PHE A 50 -14.24 1.87 -1.48
C PHE A 50 -12.76 1.97 -1.85
N TYR A 51 -12.15 0.91 -2.35
CA TYR A 51 -10.72 0.93 -2.68
C TYR A 51 -10.43 1.86 -3.87
N ARG A 52 -11.26 1.84 -4.91
CA ARG A 52 -11.07 2.65 -6.13
C ARG A 52 -11.42 4.12 -5.90
N ASP A 53 -12.63 4.39 -5.42
CA ASP A 53 -13.20 5.76 -5.42
C ASP A 53 -12.82 6.53 -4.15
N VAL A 54 -12.70 5.86 -3.00
CA VAL A 54 -12.34 6.51 -1.73
C VAL A 54 -10.83 6.53 -1.53
N LEU A 55 -10.16 5.37 -1.66
CA LEU A 55 -8.71 5.26 -1.43
C LEU A 55 -7.86 5.58 -2.66
N GLY A 56 -8.40 5.47 -3.87
CA GLY A 56 -7.69 5.81 -5.10
C GLY A 56 -6.83 4.66 -5.66
N PHE A 57 -7.17 3.41 -5.38
CA PHE A 57 -6.55 2.27 -6.03
C PHE A 57 -6.99 2.17 -7.48
N MET A 58 -6.13 1.64 -8.32
CA MET A 58 -6.44 1.30 -9.71
C MET A 58 -6.91 -0.16 -9.79
N ILE A 59 -7.91 -0.41 -10.64
CA ILE A 59 -8.35 -1.78 -10.95
C ILE A 59 -7.34 -2.39 -11.92
N GLY A 60 -6.88 -3.60 -11.60
CA GLY A 60 -6.07 -4.44 -12.46
C GLY A 60 -6.90 -5.55 -13.11
N ASP A 61 -6.43 -6.80 -13.02
CA ASP A 61 -7.11 -7.94 -13.59
C ASP A 61 -8.43 -8.24 -12.87
N GLU A 62 -9.42 -8.69 -13.65
CA GLU A 62 -10.73 -9.12 -13.16
C GLU A 62 -10.91 -10.62 -13.35
N TRP A 63 -11.45 -11.29 -12.33
CA TRP A 63 -11.83 -12.70 -12.43
C TRP A 63 -13.36 -12.84 -12.51
N ARG A 64 -13.79 -13.66 -13.45
CA ARG A 64 -15.22 -13.89 -13.69
C ARG A 64 -15.51 -15.39 -13.79
N GLU A 65 -16.60 -15.81 -13.14
CA GLU A 65 -17.16 -17.15 -13.29
C GLU A 65 -18.54 -17.04 -13.95
N LYS A 66 -18.72 -17.71 -15.07
CA LYS A 66 -19.99 -17.68 -15.86
C LYS A 66 -20.48 -16.24 -16.11
N GLY A 67 -19.54 -15.31 -16.38
CA GLY A 67 -19.84 -13.89 -16.63
C GLY A 67 -20.02 -13.01 -15.38
N VAL A 68 -20.11 -13.59 -14.20
CA VAL A 68 -20.23 -12.86 -12.93
C VAL A 68 -18.84 -12.52 -12.39
N LEU A 69 -18.63 -11.27 -11.98
CA LEU A 69 -17.40 -10.83 -11.37
C LEU A 69 -17.22 -11.49 -10.00
N THR A 70 -16.14 -12.24 -9.81
CA THR A 70 -15.84 -12.97 -8.56
C THR A 70 -14.62 -12.41 -7.83
N GLY A 71 -13.80 -11.59 -8.49
CA GLY A 71 -12.65 -10.96 -7.87
C GLY A 71 -11.96 -9.96 -8.77
N VAL A 72 -11.08 -9.15 -8.18
CA VAL A 72 -10.26 -8.17 -8.87
C VAL A 72 -8.89 -8.02 -8.22
N GLU A 73 -7.90 -7.62 -9.01
CA GLU A 73 -6.68 -7.01 -8.51
C GLU A 73 -6.85 -5.49 -8.32
N LEU A 74 -6.20 -4.98 -7.29
CA LEU A 74 -6.14 -3.56 -6.96
C LEU A 74 -4.68 -3.14 -6.84
N HIS A 75 -4.30 -2.07 -7.53
CA HIS A 75 -2.93 -1.56 -7.53
C HIS A 75 -2.85 -0.17 -6.92
N ALA A 76 -1.87 0.03 -6.05
CA ALA A 76 -1.51 1.34 -5.51
C ALA A 76 0.03 1.47 -5.50
N GLY A 77 0.59 2.13 -6.51
CA GLY A 77 2.03 2.17 -6.72
C GLY A 77 2.63 0.78 -6.92
N ALA A 78 3.53 0.37 -6.05
CA ALA A 78 4.16 -0.96 -6.10
C ALA A 78 3.39 -2.05 -5.34
N VAL A 79 2.24 -1.70 -4.74
CA VAL A 79 1.46 -2.61 -3.89
C VAL A 79 0.27 -3.16 -4.66
N THR A 80 0.03 -4.45 -4.50
CA THR A 80 -1.12 -5.17 -5.07
C THR A 80 -1.94 -5.79 -3.94
N PHE A 81 -3.25 -5.55 -3.97
CA PHE A 81 -4.25 -6.28 -3.17
C PHE A 81 -5.14 -7.07 -4.11
N MET A 82 -5.76 -8.12 -3.60
CA MET A 82 -6.79 -8.86 -4.31
C MET A 82 -8.08 -8.82 -3.50
N LEU A 83 -9.21 -8.61 -4.16
CA LEU A 83 -10.53 -8.76 -3.57
C LEU A 83 -11.23 -9.95 -4.21
N SER A 84 -11.92 -10.75 -3.41
CA SER A 84 -12.76 -11.83 -3.88
C SER A 84 -14.14 -11.81 -3.21
N GLN A 85 -15.19 -12.12 -3.98
CA GLN A 85 -16.54 -12.27 -3.44
C GLN A 85 -16.60 -13.44 -2.48
N ASP A 86 -17.21 -13.25 -1.31
CA ASP A 86 -17.48 -14.33 -0.36
C ASP A 86 -18.55 -15.27 -0.95
N ASP A 87 -18.29 -16.56 -0.92
CA ASP A 87 -19.25 -17.61 -1.30
C ASP A 87 -20.27 -17.93 -0.20
N PHE A 88 -20.08 -17.32 0.97
CA PHE A 88 -20.90 -17.52 2.18
C PHE A 88 -20.94 -18.95 2.74
N ALA A 89 -20.04 -19.83 2.27
CA ALA A 89 -19.99 -21.21 2.76
C ALA A 89 -19.70 -21.30 4.27
N LYS A 90 -19.08 -20.25 4.85
CA LYS A 90 -18.78 -20.14 6.29
C LYS A 90 -19.75 -19.22 7.05
N GLY A 91 -20.93 -18.96 6.49
CA GLY A 91 -21.95 -18.07 7.07
C GLY A 91 -21.86 -16.62 6.59
N ARG A 92 -23.02 -15.95 6.50
CA ARG A 92 -23.13 -14.57 6.03
C ARG A 92 -22.64 -13.55 7.06
N ASP A 93 -22.79 -13.86 8.35
CA ASP A 93 -22.44 -12.96 9.47
C ASP A 93 -21.01 -13.15 9.96
N ARG A 94 -20.20 -13.84 9.18
CA ARG A 94 -18.79 -14.06 9.51
C ARG A 94 -18.03 -12.72 9.59
N LEU A 95 -17.45 -12.44 10.75
CA LEU A 95 -16.57 -11.29 10.93
C LEU A 95 -15.29 -11.47 10.08
N LYS A 96 -14.97 -10.45 9.30
CA LYS A 96 -13.75 -10.37 8.48
C LYS A 96 -12.79 -9.33 9.06
N GLY A 97 -11.54 -9.38 8.67
CA GLY A 97 -10.53 -8.42 9.10
C GLY A 97 -10.12 -8.50 10.57
N VAL A 98 -10.69 -9.42 11.36
CA VAL A 98 -10.35 -9.58 12.78
C VAL A 98 -8.90 -10.00 12.94
N GLY A 99 -8.13 -9.26 13.75
CA GLY A 99 -6.71 -9.53 13.99
C GLY A 99 -5.78 -9.18 12.82
N THR A 100 -6.31 -8.60 11.72
CA THR A 100 -5.53 -8.25 10.55
C THR A 100 -5.43 -6.73 10.41
N ARG A 101 -4.21 -6.24 10.18
CA ARG A 101 -3.93 -4.82 9.91
C ARG A 101 -2.84 -4.72 8.84
N PHE A 102 -3.07 -3.84 7.88
CA PHE A 102 -2.09 -3.54 6.85
C PHE A 102 -1.45 -2.18 7.14
N TYR A 103 -0.13 -2.15 7.23
CA TYR A 103 0.64 -0.92 7.30
C TYR A 103 1.05 -0.54 5.88
N CYS A 104 0.49 0.56 5.40
CA CYS A 104 0.67 1.07 4.05
C CYS A 104 1.58 2.30 4.12
N ALA A 105 2.83 2.15 3.71
CA ALA A 105 3.78 3.26 3.68
C ALA A 105 3.61 4.08 2.39
N THR A 106 3.62 5.40 2.49
CA THR A 106 3.50 6.32 1.36
C THR A 106 4.43 7.51 1.51
N ALA A 107 4.96 7.99 0.38
CA ALA A 107 5.69 9.26 0.31
C ALA A 107 4.75 10.48 0.19
N GLN A 108 3.42 10.26 0.07
CA GLN A 108 2.45 11.34 -0.03
C GLN A 108 2.25 12.01 1.34
N ASP A 109 1.88 13.29 1.31
CA ASP A 109 1.47 14.03 2.50
C ASP A 109 0.23 13.37 3.13
N ILE A 110 0.39 12.92 4.37
CA ILE A 110 -0.60 12.10 5.05
C ILE A 110 -1.86 12.89 5.44
N ASP A 111 -1.72 14.17 5.79
CA ASP A 111 -2.85 15.04 6.15
C ASP A 111 -3.70 15.36 4.91
N ARG A 112 -3.03 15.68 3.80
CA ARG A 112 -3.70 15.92 2.52
C ARG A 112 -4.42 14.67 2.04
N PHE A 113 -3.79 13.50 2.13
CA PHE A 113 -4.41 12.24 1.71
C PHE A 113 -5.63 11.90 2.58
N ALA A 114 -5.54 12.05 3.90
CA ALA A 114 -6.66 11.86 4.81
C ALA A 114 -7.84 12.80 4.48
N SER A 115 -7.54 14.08 4.15
CA SER A 115 -8.56 15.05 3.73
C SER A 115 -9.26 14.63 2.43
N GLN A 116 -8.50 14.19 1.43
CA GLN A 116 -9.06 13.69 0.17
C GLN A 116 -9.96 12.47 0.37
N ILE A 117 -9.60 11.56 1.27
CA ILE A 117 -10.44 10.40 1.62
C ILE A 117 -11.78 10.86 2.20
N LYS A 118 -11.76 11.83 3.13
CA LYS A 118 -12.99 12.38 3.71
C LYS A 118 -13.86 13.10 2.68
N GLU A 119 -13.27 13.86 1.77
CA GLU A 119 -13.96 14.52 0.65
C GLU A 119 -14.66 13.52 -0.26
N ARG A 120 -14.10 12.32 -0.41
CA ARG A 120 -14.67 11.20 -1.18
C ARG A 120 -15.67 10.35 -0.38
N GLY A 121 -16.05 10.79 0.82
CA GLY A 121 -17.01 10.09 1.68
C GLY A 121 -16.42 9.00 2.57
N GLY A 122 -15.09 8.87 2.66
CA GLY A 122 -14.44 7.96 3.59
C GLY A 122 -14.53 8.46 5.04
N VAL A 123 -14.65 7.51 5.97
CA VAL A 123 -14.67 7.79 7.40
C VAL A 123 -13.43 7.19 8.03
N LEU A 124 -12.60 8.04 8.66
CA LEU A 124 -11.37 7.59 9.31
C LEU A 124 -11.69 7.00 10.69
N ASP A 125 -11.04 5.90 11.03
CA ASP A 125 -11.05 5.35 12.40
C ASP A 125 -10.17 6.19 13.33
N GLN A 126 -9.11 6.79 12.78
CA GLN A 126 -8.21 7.71 13.47
C GLN A 126 -7.73 8.79 12.51
N GLU A 127 -7.86 10.04 12.91
CA GLU A 127 -7.29 11.20 12.20
C GLU A 127 -5.75 11.15 12.19
N PRO A 128 -5.10 11.87 11.25
CA PRO A 128 -3.65 11.95 11.19
C PRO A 128 -3.04 12.37 12.53
N LYS A 129 -2.13 11.53 13.02
CA LYS A 129 -1.49 11.69 14.33
C LYS A 129 -0.04 11.26 14.29
N ASP A 130 0.81 12.00 15.01
CA ASP A 130 2.19 11.61 15.24
C ASP A 130 2.24 10.49 16.29
N MET A 131 2.92 9.42 15.95
CA MET A 131 3.03 8.25 16.80
C MET A 131 4.36 8.24 17.56
N PRO A 132 4.43 7.60 18.75
CA PRO A 132 5.66 7.58 19.56
C PRO A 132 6.89 7.04 18.86
N TRP A 133 6.71 6.23 17.81
CA TRP A 133 7.80 5.68 17.00
C TRP A 133 8.25 6.59 15.84
N GLY A 134 7.81 7.87 15.84
CA GLY A 134 8.29 8.88 14.91
C GLY A 134 7.64 8.86 13.52
N ARG A 135 6.46 8.27 13.38
CA ARG A 135 5.70 8.27 12.12
C ARG A 135 4.36 8.97 12.31
N ARG A 136 3.96 9.76 11.30
CA ARG A 136 2.62 10.32 11.20
C ARG A 136 1.72 9.33 10.49
N VAL A 137 0.57 8.99 11.09
CA VAL A 137 -0.34 7.97 10.59
C VAL A 137 -1.80 8.39 10.70
N PHE A 138 -2.65 7.85 9.83
CA PHE A 138 -4.09 7.74 10.06
C PHE A 138 -4.56 6.30 9.84
N MET A 139 -5.76 5.99 10.32
CA MET A 139 -6.34 4.65 10.21
C MET A 139 -7.72 4.71 9.59
N ILE A 140 -8.03 3.70 8.77
CA ILE A 140 -9.34 3.51 8.15
C ILE A 140 -9.64 2.02 8.06
N SER A 141 -10.91 1.65 8.23
CA SER A 141 -11.40 0.30 7.99
C SER A 141 -12.14 0.23 6.66
N ASP A 142 -11.96 -0.86 5.93
CA ASP A 142 -12.73 -1.14 4.74
C ASP A 142 -14.15 -1.62 5.10
N PRO A 143 -15.07 -1.80 4.11
CA PRO A 143 -16.44 -2.21 4.37
C PRO A 143 -16.62 -3.55 5.08
N ASP A 144 -15.62 -4.41 5.06
CA ASP A 144 -15.61 -5.73 5.70
C ASP A 144 -14.80 -5.77 7.00
N GLY A 145 -14.26 -4.64 7.45
CA GLY A 145 -13.53 -4.50 8.71
C GLY A 145 -12.04 -4.78 8.61
N PHE A 146 -11.46 -4.90 7.42
CA PHE A 146 -10.02 -4.92 7.26
C PHE A 146 -9.42 -3.55 7.55
N LYS A 147 -8.43 -3.51 8.43
CA LYS A 147 -7.84 -2.27 8.91
C LYS A 147 -6.60 -1.89 8.11
N LEU A 148 -6.59 -0.66 7.60
CA LEU A 148 -5.44 -0.06 6.94
C LEU A 148 -4.90 1.08 7.79
N THR A 149 -3.60 1.07 8.01
CA THR A 149 -2.86 2.16 8.66
C THR A 149 -1.95 2.77 7.61
N PHE A 150 -2.24 3.98 7.21
CA PHE A 150 -1.38 4.72 6.29
C PHE A 150 -0.35 5.50 7.09
N GLN A 151 0.91 5.37 6.71
CA GLN A 151 2.03 6.06 7.34
C GLN A 151 2.87 6.80 6.32
N GLN A 152 3.29 8.01 6.67
CA GLN A 152 4.20 8.79 5.86
C GLN A 152 5.63 8.25 6.00
N GLU A 153 6.29 8.00 4.88
CA GLU A 153 7.74 7.76 4.86
C GLU A 153 8.50 9.09 4.98
N SER A 154 9.67 8.99 5.59
CA SER A 154 10.58 10.13 5.82
C SER A 154 11.31 10.49 4.54
#